data_792402c5b594164264fb5ac1277d040e
#
_entry.id   792402c5b594164264fb5ac1277d040e
#
_cell.length_a   1.000
_cell.length_b   1.000
_cell.length_c   1.000
_cell.angle_alpha   90.00
_cell.angle_beta   90.00
_cell.angle_gamma   90.00
#
_symmetry.space_group_name_H-M   'P 1'
#
loop_
_entity.id
_entity.type
_entity.pdbx_description
1 polymer ?
#
loop_
_entity_poly.entity_id
_entity_poly.type
_entity_poly.pdbx_seq_one_letter_code
_entity_poly.pdbx_strand_id
1 'polypeptide(L)'
;MTSMDITGSTSGTIQNIPGRRVIAGMLLFAAVVTIAYWVIWFSNRDILASAHTIQYFTFENAFPAADGWVVISALLATIGLLRARRWGIYWTIVAAGSGIYLGCMDVLFDLENGIYSLKGDPSATIVEIIINILTFSLGIIGLVWAWRAFMRIAR
;
A
#
# COMPACT_ATOMS: atom_id res chain seq x y z
N MET A 1 -7.97 -49.40 -26.30
CA MET A 1 -7.56 -48.02 -26.51
C MET A 1 -8.31 -47.19 -25.48
N THR A 2 -7.68 -46.95 -24.35
CA THR A 2 -8.29 -46.24 -23.20
C THR A 2 -7.96 -44.76 -23.37
N SER A 3 -8.97 -43.95 -23.61
CA SER A 3 -8.79 -42.46 -23.67
C SER A 3 -8.45 -41.97 -22.28
N MET A 4 -7.24 -41.47 -22.11
CA MET A 4 -6.79 -40.79 -20.92
C MET A 4 -7.49 -39.41 -20.87
N ASP A 5 -8.42 -39.28 -19.93
CA ASP A 5 -9.14 -38.05 -19.64
C ASP A 5 -8.16 -37.05 -18.93
N ILE A 6 -7.61 -36.09 -19.67
CA ILE A 6 -6.65 -35.10 -19.18
C ILE A 6 -7.38 -33.84 -18.63
N THR A 7 -8.59 -33.98 -18.12
CA THR A 7 -9.39 -32.87 -17.59
C THR A 7 -9.40 -32.77 -16.07
N GLY A 8 -8.32 -33.14 -15.40
CA GLY A 8 -8.21 -33.15 -13.92
C GLY A 8 -7.20 -32.20 -13.32
N SER A 9 -6.76 -31.13 -14.01
CA SER A 9 -5.95 -30.11 -13.37
C SER A 9 -6.85 -29.10 -12.63
N THR A 10 -7.19 -29.39 -11.39
CA THR A 10 -7.67 -28.39 -10.43
C THR A 10 -6.52 -27.46 -10.08
N SER A 11 -6.12 -26.61 -11.03
CA SER A 11 -5.26 -25.47 -10.72
C SER A 11 -6.00 -24.64 -9.68
N GLY A 12 -5.46 -24.53 -8.48
CA GLY A 12 -6.04 -23.83 -7.35
C GLY A 12 -6.50 -22.44 -7.80
N THR A 13 -7.80 -22.29 -7.96
CA THR A 13 -8.40 -21.11 -8.57
C THR A 13 -8.33 -19.99 -7.53
N ILE A 14 -7.73 -18.87 -7.86
CA ILE A 14 -7.67 -17.67 -6.99
C ILE A 14 -9.07 -17.26 -6.48
N GLN A 15 -10.12 -17.66 -7.17
CA GLN A 15 -11.51 -17.41 -6.77
C GLN A 15 -11.81 -17.86 -5.34
N ASN A 16 -11.19 -18.95 -4.88
CA ASN A 16 -11.43 -19.56 -3.57
C ASN A 16 -10.46 -19.11 -2.48
N ILE A 17 -9.58 -18.12 -2.75
CA ILE A 17 -8.69 -17.62 -1.72
C ILE A 17 -9.46 -16.68 -0.77
N PRO A 18 -9.54 -17.01 0.53
CA PRO A 18 -10.27 -16.21 1.50
C PRO A 18 -9.63 -14.82 1.66
N GLY A 19 -10.45 -13.81 1.91
CA GLY A 19 -10.00 -12.43 2.12
C GLY A 19 -9.63 -11.66 0.85
N ARG A 20 -9.66 -12.28 -0.33
CA ARG A 20 -9.29 -11.64 -1.60
C ARG A 20 -9.98 -10.29 -1.85
N ARG A 21 -11.31 -10.23 -1.62
CA ARG A 21 -12.10 -9.00 -1.81
C ARG A 21 -11.79 -7.96 -0.73
N VAL A 22 -11.51 -8.40 0.48
CA VAL A 22 -11.10 -7.51 1.59
C VAL A 22 -9.77 -6.84 1.26
N ILE A 23 -8.77 -7.62 0.84
CA ILE A 23 -7.47 -7.08 0.42
C ILE A 23 -7.61 -6.12 -0.77
N ALA A 24 -8.43 -6.47 -1.75
CA ALA A 24 -8.70 -5.56 -2.88
C ALA A 24 -9.33 -4.24 -2.41
N GLY A 25 -10.27 -4.29 -1.46
CA GLY A 25 -10.86 -3.09 -0.85
C GLY A 25 -9.83 -2.26 -0.07
N MET A 26 -8.96 -2.89 0.71
CA MET A 26 -7.87 -2.22 1.43
C MET A 26 -6.88 -1.52 0.50
N LEU A 27 -6.47 -2.17 -0.58
CA LEU A 27 -5.57 -1.60 -1.59
C LEU A 27 -6.21 -0.43 -2.33
N LEU A 28 -7.49 -0.55 -2.67
CA LEU A 28 -8.24 0.55 -3.29
C LEU A 28 -8.36 1.74 -2.34
N PHE A 29 -8.67 1.49 -1.06
CA PHE A 29 -8.71 2.51 -0.03
C PHE A 29 -7.37 3.23 0.10
N ALA A 30 -6.26 2.49 0.20
CA ALA A 30 -4.92 3.06 0.26
C ALA A 30 -4.63 3.95 -0.97
N ALA A 31 -4.93 3.47 -2.18
CA ALA A 31 -4.73 4.25 -3.41
C ALA A 31 -5.54 5.55 -3.41
N VAL A 32 -6.81 5.51 -3.00
CA VAL A 32 -7.68 6.70 -2.92
C VAL A 32 -7.17 7.70 -1.90
N VAL A 33 -6.76 7.24 -0.71
CA VAL A 33 -6.21 8.10 0.35
C VAL A 33 -4.92 8.76 -0.12
N THR A 34 -4.00 8.02 -0.75
CA THR A 34 -2.74 8.57 -1.27
C THR A 34 -2.99 9.62 -2.37
N ILE A 35 -3.92 9.36 -3.30
CA ILE A 35 -4.30 10.34 -4.32
C ILE A 35 -4.89 11.60 -3.67
N ALA A 36 -5.80 11.43 -2.70
CA ALA A 36 -6.41 12.56 -2.01
C ALA A 36 -5.37 13.39 -1.25
N TYR A 37 -4.41 12.73 -0.57
CA TYR A 37 -3.28 13.40 0.09
C TYR A 37 -2.54 14.31 -0.88
N TRP A 38 -2.11 13.82 -2.04
CA TRP A 38 -1.36 14.62 -3.01
C TRP A 38 -2.20 15.70 -3.68
N VAL A 39 -3.48 15.48 -3.90
CA VAL A 39 -4.39 16.54 -4.39
C VAL A 39 -4.47 17.69 -3.39
N ILE A 40 -4.59 17.39 -2.08
CA ILE A 40 -4.61 18.41 -1.03
C ILE A 40 -3.23 19.07 -0.92
N TRP A 41 -2.14 18.32 -0.92
CA TRP A 41 -0.78 18.84 -0.84
C TRP A 41 -0.47 19.86 -1.94
N PHE A 42 -0.78 19.55 -3.18
CA PHE A 42 -0.54 20.47 -4.30
C PHE A 42 -1.54 21.63 -4.36
N SER A 43 -2.69 21.52 -3.71
CA SER A 43 -3.69 22.60 -3.63
C SER A 43 -3.40 23.55 -2.45
N ASN A 44 -3.14 22.99 -1.28
CA ASN A 44 -2.83 23.75 -0.05
C ASN A 44 -2.08 22.84 0.94
N ARG A 45 -0.76 22.79 0.80
CA ARG A 45 0.11 21.95 1.64
C ARG A 45 0.09 22.32 3.13
N ASP A 46 -0.25 23.57 3.46
CA ASP A 46 -0.28 24.02 4.87
C ASP A 46 -1.33 23.27 5.70
N ILE A 47 -2.31 22.63 5.05
CA ILE A 47 -3.31 21.79 5.73
C ILE A 47 -2.70 20.47 6.24
N LEU A 48 -1.69 19.94 5.52
CA LEU A 48 -1.10 18.62 5.79
C LEU A 48 0.28 18.69 6.41
N ALA A 49 0.97 19.84 6.27
CA ALA A 49 2.36 19.95 6.68
C ALA A 49 2.52 19.91 8.21
N SER A 50 3.24 18.92 8.72
CA SER A 50 3.57 18.75 10.14
C SER A 50 4.72 19.69 10.58
N ALA A 51 5.49 20.23 9.63
CA ALA A 51 6.51 21.24 9.85
C ALA A 51 6.62 22.20 8.66
N HIS A 52 7.05 23.43 8.93
CA HIS A 52 7.19 24.49 7.91
C HIS A 52 8.66 24.82 7.66
N THR A 53 9.51 23.82 7.55
CA THR A 53 10.95 23.97 7.24
C THR A 53 11.25 23.63 5.78
N ILE A 54 12.32 24.21 5.24
CA ILE A 54 12.78 23.88 3.87
C ILE A 54 13.13 22.40 3.76
N GLN A 55 13.74 21.83 4.79
CA GLN A 55 14.10 20.40 4.84
C GLN A 55 12.87 19.50 4.72
N TYR A 56 11.81 19.81 5.51
CA TYR A 56 10.56 19.06 5.49
C TYR A 56 9.92 19.10 4.09
N PHE A 57 9.73 20.29 3.51
CA PHE A 57 9.14 20.41 2.18
C PHE A 57 9.99 19.76 1.08
N THR A 58 11.33 19.80 1.21
CA THR A 58 12.22 19.14 0.24
C THR A 58 12.08 17.62 0.31
N PHE A 59 11.97 17.08 1.52
CA PHE A 59 11.76 15.65 1.75
C PHE A 59 10.41 15.22 1.21
N GLU A 60 9.32 15.86 1.62
CA GLU A 60 7.97 15.54 1.15
C GLU A 60 7.85 15.60 -0.38
N ASN A 61 8.41 16.62 -1.02
CA ASN A 61 8.36 16.75 -2.47
C ASN A 61 9.15 15.66 -3.24
N ALA A 62 9.90 14.80 -2.56
CA ALA A 62 10.54 13.64 -3.16
C ALA A 62 9.59 12.42 -3.28
N PHE A 63 8.49 12.40 -2.53
CA PHE A 63 7.58 11.25 -2.47
C PHE A 63 6.57 11.10 -3.63
N PRO A 64 6.08 12.15 -4.32
CA PRO A 64 4.98 12.03 -5.28
C PRO A 64 5.18 10.94 -6.33
N ALA A 65 6.42 10.78 -6.83
CA ALA A 65 6.72 9.74 -7.82
C ALA A 65 6.69 8.33 -7.21
N ALA A 66 7.20 8.18 -6.00
CA ALA A 66 7.23 6.90 -5.29
C ALA A 66 5.82 6.48 -4.84
N ASP A 67 5.04 7.41 -4.31
CA ASP A 67 3.64 7.19 -3.95
C ASP A 67 2.78 6.94 -5.20
N GLY A 68 3.06 7.61 -6.31
CA GLY A 68 2.44 7.30 -7.60
C GLY A 68 2.67 5.85 -8.02
N TRP A 69 3.87 5.32 -7.78
CA TRP A 69 4.16 3.91 -8.00
C TRP A 69 3.36 2.99 -7.06
N VAL A 70 3.22 3.33 -5.78
CA VAL A 70 2.37 2.58 -4.83
C VAL A 70 0.93 2.57 -5.30
N VAL A 71 0.38 3.73 -5.70
CA VAL A 71 -0.99 3.87 -6.23
C VAL A 71 -1.19 2.98 -7.46
N ILE A 72 -0.31 3.05 -8.46
CA ILE A 72 -0.40 2.23 -9.66
C ILE A 72 -0.38 0.74 -9.30
N SER A 73 0.55 0.34 -8.45
CA SER A 73 0.69 -1.04 -7.99
C SER A 73 -0.54 -1.53 -7.25
N ALA A 74 -1.12 -0.69 -6.35
CA ALA A 74 -2.32 -1.01 -5.60
C ALA A 74 -3.56 -1.12 -6.51
N LEU A 75 -3.70 -0.24 -7.51
CA LEU A 75 -4.80 -0.33 -8.48
C LEU A 75 -4.70 -1.58 -9.35
N LEU A 76 -3.50 -1.90 -9.85
CA LEU A 76 -3.26 -3.13 -10.58
C LEU A 76 -3.58 -4.35 -9.70
N ALA A 77 -3.09 -4.39 -8.46
CA ALA A 77 -3.41 -5.45 -7.51
C ALA A 77 -4.93 -5.60 -7.33
N THR A 78 -5.62 -4.50 -7.09
CA THR A 78 -7.09 -4.45 -6.92
C THR A 78 -7.79 -5.07 -8.13
N ILE A 79 -7.46 -4.62 -9.34
CA ILE A 79 -8.06 -5.14 -10.58
C ILE A 79 -7.78 -6.64 -10.73
N GLY A 80 -6.53 -7.07 -10.49
CA GLY A 80 -6.13 -8.46 -10.59
C GLY A 80 -6.86 -9.35 -9.58
N LEU A 81 -6.96 -8.90 -8.34
CA LEU A 81 -7.66 -9.62 -7.28
C LEU A 81 -9.16 -9.70 -7.56
N LEU A 82 -9.81 -8.62 -7.95
CA LEU A 82 -11.25 -8.64 -8.27
C LEU A 82 -11.56 -9.56 -9.46
N ARG A 83 -10.68 -9.58 -10.46
CA ARG A 83 -10.78 -10.47 -11.63
C ARG A 83 -10.29 -11.91 -11.38
N ALA A 84 -9.92 -12.24 -10.14
CA ALA A 84 -9.36 -13.55 -9.77
C ALA A 84 -8.15 -13.98 -10.64
N ARG A 85 -7.26 -13.04 -10.94
CA ARG A 85 -6.04 -13.30 -11.72
C ARG A 85 -4.82 -13.41 -10.80
N ARG A 86 -3.91 -14.35 -11.10
CA ARG A 86 -2.68 -14.59 -10.29
C ARG A 86 -1.77 -13.37 -10.19
N TRP A 87 -1.70 -12.55 -11.23
CA TRP A 87 -0.92 -11.32 -11.21
C TRP A 87 -1.40 -10.29 -10.17
N GLY A 88 -2.66 -10.38 -9.70
CA GLY A 88 -3.14 -9.57 -8.58
C GLY A 88 -2.38 -9.83 -7.28
N ILE A 89 -1.95 -11.07 -7.01
CA ILE A 89 -1.11 -11.41 -5.84
C ILE A 89 0.28 -10.78 -6.00
N TYR A 90 0.88 -10.89 -7.19
CA TYR A 90 2.16 -10.28 -7.49
C TYR A 90 2.14 -8.77 -7.22
N TRP A 91 1.16 -8.06 -7.78
CA TRP A 91 1.02 -6.62 -7.56
C TRP A 91 0.69 -6.24 -6.12
N THR A 92 0.03 -7.12 -5.36
CA THR A 92 -0.17 -6.93 -3.92
C THR A 92 1.17 -6.94 -3.18
N ILE A 93 2.09 -7.84 -3.53
CA ILE A 93 3.45 -7.88 -2.94
C ILE A 93 4.20 -6.60 -3.29
N VAL A 94 4.13 -6.15 -4.54
CA VAL A 94 4.81 -4.92 -5.00
C VAL A 94 4.27 -3.71 -4.23
N ALA A 95 2.95 -3.52 -4.19
CA ALA A 95 2.32 -2.40 -3.49
C ALA A 95 2.64 -2.40 -1.99
N ALA A 96 2.51 -3.57 -1.34
CA ALA A 96 2.77 -3.72 0.09
C ALA A 96 4.25 -3.46 0.42
N GLY A 97 5.18 -4.03 -0.35
CA GLY A 97 6.61 -3.84 -0.16
C GLY A 97 7.04 -2.38 -0.37
N SER A 98 6.53 -1.74 -1.42
CA SER A 98 6.79 -0.31 -1.68
C SER A 98 6.24 0.58 -0.57
N GLY A 99 5.01 0.32 -0.09
CA GLY A 99 4.41 1.08 1.01
C GLY A 99 5.20 0.93 2.31
N ILE A 100 5.65 -0.29 2.67
CA ILE A 100 6.49 -0.51 3.86
C ILE A 100 7.82 0.25 3.72
N TYR A 101 8.45 0.21 2.55
CA TYR A 101 9.71 0.93 2.30
C TYR A 101 9.54 2.44 2.50
N LEU A 102 8.49 3.03 1.90
CA LEU A 102 8.22 4.46 2.04
C LEU A 102 7.89 4.83 3.48
N GLY A 103 7.08 4.03 4.18
CA GLY A 103 6.80 4.25 5.59
C GLY A 103 8.05 4.19 6.47
N CYS A 104 9.04 3.33 6.15
CA CYS A 104 10.32 3.32 6.86
C CYS A 104 11.11 4.62 6.65
N MET A 105 11.11 5.15 5.42
CA MET A 105 11.79 6.42 5.12
C MET A 105 11.13 7.58 5.83
N ASP A 106 9.81 7.62 5.83
CA ASP A 106 9.00 8.65 6.45
C ASP A 106 9.19 8.67 7.99
N VAL A 107 9.01 7.52 8.64
CA VAL A 107 9.22 7.39 10.10
C VAL A 107 10.63 7.76 10.51
N LEU A 108 11.65 7.38 9.73
CA LEU A 108 13.04 7.72 10.05
C LEU A 108 13.26 9.22 9.98
N PHE A 109 12.76 9.87 8.91
CA PHE A 109 12.85 11.32 8.78
C PHE A 109 12.15 12.05 9.93
N ASP A 110 10.96 11.62 10.29
CA ASP A 110 10.16 12.20 11.38
C ASP A 110 10.86 12.09 12.73
N LEU A 111 11.46 10.94 13.00
CA LEU A 111 12.24 10.72 14.23
C LEU A 111 13.48 11.62 14.29
N GLU A 112 14.23 11.71 13.18
CA GLU A 112 15.45 12.53 13.12
C GLU A 112 15.17 14.03 13.21
N ASN A 113 14.02 14.48 12.69
CA ASN A 113 13.62 15.88 12.68
C ASN A 113 12.68 16.26 13.82
N GLY A 114 12.36 15.34 14.73
CA GLY A 114 11.55 15.59 15.93
C GLY A 114 10.09 15.94 15.63
N ILE A 115 9.56 15.52 14.47
CA ILE A 115 8.17 15.74 14.06
C ILE A 115 7.20 15.19 15.12
N TYR A 116 7.47 13.99 15.64
CA TYR A 116 6.65 13.35 16.67
C TYR A 116 6.68 14.01 18.05
N SER A 117 7.43 15.09 18.22
CA SER A 117 7.54 15.80 19.51
C SER A 117 6.31 16.63 19.90
N LEU A 118 5.32 16.76 19.01
CA LEU A 118 4.10 17.58 19.20
C LEU A 118 4.38 19.05 19.51
N LYS A 119 5.60 19.55 19.22
CA LYS A 119 5.98 20.96 19.48
C LYS A 119 5.53 21.91 18.36
N GLY A 120 5.19 21.39 17.17
CA GLY A 120 4.65 22.12 16.03
C GLY A 120 3.14 22.19 16.06
N ASP A 121 2.49 21.84 14.95
CA ASP A 121 1.05 21.64 14.88
C ASP A 121 0.68 20.22 15.37
N PRO A 122 0.07 20.05 16.57
CA PRO A 122 -0.26 18.73 17.09
C PRO A 122 -1.25 17.98 16.20
N SER A 123 -2.15 18.68 15.50
CA SER A 123 -3.16 18.04 14.65
C SER A 123 -2.53 17.44 13.40
N ALA A 124 -1.64 18.14 12.74
CA ALA A 124 -0.89 17.63 11.59
C ALA A 124 0.01 16.46 11.99
N THR A 125 0.74 16.58 13.11
CA THR A 125 1.57 15.48 13.65
C THR A 125 0.75 14.21 13.95
N ILE A 126 -0.46 14.35 14.51
CA ILE A 126 -1.33 13.19 14.77
C ILE A 126 -1.77 12.54 13.45
N VAL A 127 -2.13 13.33 12.44
CA VAL A 127 -2.49 12.82 11.12
C VAL A 127 -1.32 12.05 10.50
N GLU A 128 -0.10 12.55 10.61
CA GLU A 128 1.12 11.88 10.13
C GLU A 128 1.36 10.55 10.83
N ILE A 129 1.26 10.51 12.15
CA ILE A 129 1.34 9.26 12.93
C ILE A 129 0.30 8.24 12.46
N ILE A 130 -0.96 8.68 12.24
CA ILE A 130 -2.03 7.81 11.77
C ILE A 130 -1.72 7.27 10.37
N ILE A 131 -1.23 8.11 9.45
CA ILE A 131 -0.85 7.70 8.10
C ILE A 131 0.26 6.65 8.16
N ASN A 132 1.29 6.86 8.98
CA ASN A 132 2.38 5.92 9.15
C ASN A 132 1.92 4.56 9.71
N ILE A 133 1.06 4.58 10.75
CA ILE A 133 0.48 3.34 11.32
C ILE A 133 -0.36 2.61 10.26
N LEU A 134 -1.18 3.32 9.49
CA LEU A 134 -2.00 2.73 8.43
C LEU A 134 -1.12 2.14 7.33
N THR A 135 -0.11 2.85 6.88
CA THR A 135 0.82 2.40 5.83
C THR A 135 1.49 1.09 6.22
N PHE A 136 2.06 1.00 7.43
CA PHE A 136 2.65 -0.25 7.92
C PHE A 136 1.62 -1.37 8.09
N SER A 137 0.48 -1.06 8.69
CA SER A 137 -0.57 -2.07 8.93
C SER A 137 -1.08 -2.66 7.62
N LEU A 138 -1.43 -1.82 6.65
CA LEU A 138 -1.92 -2.25 5.34
C LEU A 138 -0.83 -2.99 4.55
N GLY A 139 0.42 -2.52 4.62
CA GLY A 139 1.57 -3.17 3.99
C GLY A 139 1.81 -4.57 4.56
N ILE A 140 1.89 -4.71 5.87
CA ILE A 140 2.12 -6.00 6.54
C ILE A 140 0.97 -6.98 6.27
N ILE A 141 -0.27 -6.54 6.42
CA ILE A 141 -1.45 -7.37 6.16
C ILE A 141 -1.46 -7.83 4.70
N GLY A 142 -1.22 -6.91 3.76
CA GLY A 142 -1.15 -7.21 2.33
C GLY A 142 -0.07 -8.23 2.00
N LEU A 143 1.14 -8.04 2.54
CA LEU A 143 2.28 -8.93 2.30
C LEU A 143 2.04 -10.33 2.88
N VAL A 144 1.58 -10.42 4.14
CA VAL A 144 1.30 -11.71 4.79
C VAL A 144 0.18 -12.46 4.06
N TRP A 145 -0.88 -11.75 3.66
CA TRP A 145 -1.96 -12.35 2.89
C TRP A 145 -1.47 -12.85 1.53
N ALA A 146 -0.71 -12.02 0.79
CA ALA A 146 -0.19 -12.37 -0.52
C ALA A 146 0.74 -13.59 -0.47
N TRP A 147 1.61 -13.66 0.54
CA TRP A 147 2.46 -14.82 0.79
C TRP A 147 1.64 -16.09 1.02
N ARG A 148 0.65 -16.04 1.90
CA ARG A 148 -0.25 -17.19 2.16
C ARG A 148 -1.04 -17.60 0.92
N ALA A 149 -1.49 -16.62 0.13
CA ALA A 149 -2.19 -16.87 -1.12
C ALA A 149 -1.27 -17.55 -2.15
N PHE A 150 -0.04 -17.07 -2.30
CA PHE A 150 0.97 -17.67 -3.17
C PHE A 150 1.26 -19.13 -2.79
N MET A 151 1.50 -19.41 -1.50
CA MET A 151 1.78 -20.76 -1.00
C MET A 151 0.62 -21.74 -1.20
N ARG A 152 -0.62 -21.26 -1.25
CA ARG A 152 -1.81 -22.11 -1.54
C ARG A 152 -1.94 -22.47 -3.02
N ILE A 153 -1.44 -21.61 -3.91
CA ILE A 153 -1.50 -21.86 -5.36
C ILE A 153 -0.33 -22.73 -5.83
N ALA A 154 0.79 -22.67 -5.12
CA ALA A 154 2.00 -23.43 -5.44
C ALA A 154 1.93 -24.91 -5.02
N ARG A 155 0.93 -25.28 -4.21
CA ARG A 155 0.61 -26.66 -3.83
C ARG A 155 -0.40 -27.27 -4.78
#